data_776332df497ef9464562ce9a2f084254
#
_entry.id   776332df497ef9464562ce9a2f084254
#
_cell.length_a   1.000
_cell.length_b   1.000
_cell.length_c   1.000
_cell.angle_alpha   90.00
_cell.angle_beta   90.00
_cell.angle_gamma   90.00
#
_symmetry.space_group_name_H-M   'P 1'
#
loop_
_entity.id
_entity.type
_entity.pdbx_description
1 polymer ?
#
loop_
_entity_poly.entity_id
_entity_poly.type
_entity_poly.pdbx_seq_one_letter_code
_entity_poly.pdbx_strand_id
1 'polypeptide(L)'
;MSELLSDNWATQIEALKERFDREYKHEPFDLPEEAESMPLFREWVSHSLSAKIASPFWELAGFRKDHRCLDIGCGVSFLIYPWRDWSVFFYGQEISSVARDALNSRGSQLNSKLYKGVKLGAAHDLKYDDGIFDRSIATGFSCYFPLDYWRLVLLEAKRVLKPDGVFIFDSIDPASEIAENWAILEMYLGVEVFLTPLQEFNNLIEEVGGKILSTRSGELFQLYKVSFT
;
A
#
# COMPACT_ATOMS: atom_id res chain seq x y z
N MET A 1 -10.68 3.34 24.45
CA MET A 1 -10.70 2.20 23.52
C MET A 1 -9.81 2.47 22.29
N SER A 2 -9.64 3.70 21.83
CA SER A 2 -8.73 4.04 20.72
C SER A 2 -7.24 3.99 21.09
N GLU A 3 -6.85 4.38 22.29
CA GLU A 3 -5.44 4.38 22.74
C GLU A 3 -4.85 2.97 22.91
N LEU A 4 -5.65 2.01 23.41
CA LEU A 4 -5.20 0.61 23.57
C LEU A 4 -5.02 -0.13 22.23
N LEU A 5 -5.70 0.31 21.16
CA LEU A 5 -5.54 -0.26 19.82
C LEU A 5 -4.33 0.33 19.08
N SER A 6 -3.93 1.57 19.40
CA SER A 6 -2.76 2.21 18.78
C SER A 6 -1.44 1.58 19.22
N ASP A 7 -1.33 1.15 20.47
CA ASP A 7 -0.10 0.53 21.01
C ASP A 7 0.16 -0.86 20.44
N ASN A 8 -0.89 -1.55 19.98
CA ASN A 8 -0.77 -2.93 19.49
C ASN A 8 0.01 -3.06 18.18
N TRP A 9 0.04 -1.98 17.36
CA TRP A 9 0.67 -2.00 16.04
C TRP A 9 1.95 -1.16 15.94
N ALA A 10 2.27 -0.41 17.01
CA ALA A 10 3.37 0.54 17.02
C ALA A 10 4.72 -0.11 16.68
N THR A 11 5.00 -1.26 17.28
CA THR A 11 6.26 -1.99 17.04
C THR A 11 6.38 -2.45 15.59
N GLN A 12 5.30 -2.97 15.01
CA GLN A 12 5.29 -3.46 13.63
C GLN A 12 5.38 -2.32 12.62
N ILE A 13 4.68 -1.22 12.89
CA ILE A 13 4.76 0.00 12.08
C ILE A 13 6.18 0.56 12.09
N GLU A 14 6.85 0.60 13.27
CA GLU A 14 8.21 1.10 13.37
C GLU A 14 9.21 0.19 12.64
N ALA A 15 9.11 -1.15 12.80
CA ALA A 15 9.94 -2.10 12.07
C ALA A 15 9.78 -1.93 10.54
N LEU A 16 8.54 -1.79 10.07
CA LEU A 16 8.24 -1.58 8.66
C LEU A 16 8.81 -0.25 8.16
N LYS A 17 8.65 0.81 8.95
CA LYS A 17 9.22 2.13 8.64
C LYS A 17 10.74 2.07 8.54
N GLU A 18 11.43 1.43 9.50
CA GLU A 18 12.89 1.27 9.48
C GLU A 18 13.36 0.50 8.24
N ARG A 19 12.67 -0.60 7.88
CA ARG A 19 12.97 -1.39 6.69
C ARG A 19 12.90 -0.54 5.43
N PHE A 20 11.81 0.22 5.22
CA PHE A 20 11.64 1.05 4.03
C PHE A 20 12.51 2.31 4.05
N ASP A 21 12.74 2.92 5.21
CA ASP A 21 13.65 4.06 5.35
C ASP A 21 15.07 3.70 4.90
N ARG A 22 15.56 2.48 5.23
CA ARG A 22 16.85 1.96 4.76
C ARG A 22 16.87 1.85 3.24
N GLU A 23 15.82 1.27 2.65
CA GLU A 23 15.71 1.14 1.20
C GLU A 23 15.68 2.51 0.49
N TYR A 24 14.90 3.46 1.00
CA TYR A 24 14.81 4.81 0.41
C TYR A 24 16.11 5.63 0.54
N LYS A 25 16.91 5.33 1.56
CA LYS A 25 18.25 5.92 1.75
C LYS A 25 19.35 5.16 1.00
N HIS A 26 19.03 4.05 0.36
CA HIS A 26 19.97 3.13 -0.27
C HIS A 26 21.00 2.59 0.72
N GLU A 27 20.62 2.38 1.97
CA GLU A 27 21.45 1.77 2.99
C GLU A 27 21.53 0.25 2.74
N PRO A 28 22.71 -0.38 2.89
CA PRO A 28 22.85 -1.81 2.65
C PRO A 28 22.10 -2.63 3.69
N PHE A 29 21.58 -3.76 3.26
CA PHE A 29 21.07 -4.81 4.14
C PHE A 29 22.18 -5.83 4.37
N ASP A 30 22.37 -6.22 5.62
CA ASP A 30 23.32 -7.28 6.00
C ASP A 30 22.57 -8.63 5.90
N LEU A 31 22.64 -9.23 4.72
CA LEU A 31 21.90 -10.44 4.42
C LEU A 31 22.82 -11.67 4.50
N PRO A 32 22.32 -12.81 5.02
CA PRO A 32 23.11 -14.04 5.04
C PRO A 32 23.26 -14.61 3.62
N GLU A 33 24.30 -15.45 3.43
CA GLU A 33 24.62 -16.06 2.13
C GLU A 33 23.43 -16.85 1.55
N GLU A 34 22.61 -17.47 2.41
CA GLU A 34 21.42 -18.20 2.01
C GLU A 34 20.40 -17.28 1.31
N ALA A 35 20.18 -16.07 1.82
CA ALA A 35 19.29 -15.09 1.21
C ALA A 35 19.81 -14.65 -0.16
N GLU A 36 21.13 -14.39 -0.27
CA GLU A 36 21.76 -13.99 -1.53
C GLU A 36 21.68 -15.07 -2.61
N SER A 37 21.61 -16.34 -2.21
CA SER A 37 21.47 -17.47 -3.13
C SER A 37 20.07 -17.61 -3.75
N MET A 38 19.06 -16.99 -3.16
CA MET A 38 17.67 -17.07 -3.65
C MET A 38 17.50 -16.36 -5.00
N PRO A 39 16.78 -16.97 -5.95
CA PRO A 39 16.47 -16.31 -7.24
C PRO A 39 15.79 -14.95 -7.06
N LEU A 40 14.84 -14.86 -6.11
CA LEU A 40 14.09 -13.65 -5.83
C LEU A 40 14.97 -12.50 -5.30
N PHE A 41 16.03 -12.81 -4.56
CA PHE A 41 17.03 -11.84 -4.11
C PHE A 41 17.69 -11.13 -5.30
N ARG A 42 18.08 -11.87 -6.33
CA ARG A 42 18.69 -11.28 -7.54
C ARG A 42 17.73 -10.38 -8.29
N GLU A 43 16.47 -10.77 -8.36
CA GLU A 43 15.41 -9.94 -8.96
C GLU A 43 15.17 -8.67 -8.13
N TRP A 44 15.23 -8.78 -6.80
CA TRP A 44 15.11 -7.63 -5.89
C TRP A 44 16.28 -6.65 -6.05
N VAL A 45 17.53 -7.13 -5.99
CA VAL A 45 18.75 -6.31 -6.15
C VAL A 45 18.79 -5.62 -7.52
N SER A 46 18.33 -6.30 -8.56
CA SER A 46 18.27 -5.74 -9.93
C SER A 46 17.06 -4.83 -10.18
N HIS A 47 16.20 -4.63 -9.17
CA HIS A 47 14.91 -3.92 -9.27
C HIS A 47 13.92 -4.51 -10.28
N SER A 48 14.18 -5.69 -10.83
CA SER A 48 13.24 -6.37 -11.75
C SER A 48 12.04 -6.95 -11.02
N LEU A 49 12.19 -7.30 -9.73
CA LEU A 49 11.11 -7.83 -8.91
C LEU A 49 9.94 -6.85 -8.81
N SER A 50 10.22 -5.57 -8.58
CA SER A 50 9.17 -4.55 -8.45
C SER A 50 8.29 -4.46 -9.69
N ALA A 51 8.87 -4.61 -10.89
CA ALA A 51 8.11 -4.61 -12.13
C ALA A 51 7.28 -5.89 -12.30
N LYS A 52 7.81 -7.03 -11.84
CA LYS A 52 7.17 -8.34 -11.91
C LYS A 52 5.93 -8.42 -11.01
N ILE A 53 6.03 -7.92 -9.77
CA ILE A 53 4.97 -8.01 -8.78
C ILE A 53 4.08 -6.75 -8.73
N ALA A 54 4.32 -5.76 -9.57
CA ALA A 54 3.55 -4.51 -9.57
C ALA A 54 2.05 -4.74 -9.73
N SER A 55 1.28 -4.05 -8.91
CA SER A 55 -0.18 -4.07 -8.98
C SER A 55 -0.70 -2.98 -9.92
N PRO A 56 -1.25 -3.30 -11.09
CA PRO A 56 -1.76 -2.31 -12.04
C PRO A 56 -3.12 -1.74 -11.58
N PHE A 57 -3.17 -1.15 -10.40
CA PHE A 57 -4.38 -0.64 -9.74
C PHE A 57 -5.15 0.36 -10.61
N TRP A 58 -4.46 1.12 -11.45
CA TRP A 58 -5.06 2.12 -12.34
C TRP A 58 -6.08 1.53 -13.32
N GLU A 59 -5.94 0.27 -13.70
CA GLU A 59 -6.88 -0.41 -14.58
C GLU A 59 -8.23 -0.67 -13.90
N LEU A 60 -8.23 -0.84 -12.57
CA LEU A 60 -9.44 -1.00 -11.77
C LEU A 60 -9.99 0.33 -11.25
N ALA A 61 -9.14 1.32 -11.03
CA ALA A 61 -9.51 2.57 -10.38
C ALA A 61 -10.56 3.36 -11.17
N GLY A 62 -10.55 3.27 -12.50
CA GLY A 62 -11.49 4.00 -13.34
C GLY A 62 -11.40 5.50 -13.08
N PHE A 63 -10.20 6.05 -13.13
CA PHE A 63 -9.95 7.47 -12.92
C PHE A 63 -10.73 8.34 -13.90
N ARG A 64 -11.25 9.46 -13.39
CA ARG A 64 -11.85 10.51 -14.20
C ARG A 64 -11.21 11.84 -13.85
N LYS A 65 -11.20 12.75 -14.80
CA LYS A 65 -10.68 14.10 -14.59
C LYS A 65 -11.27 14.71 -13.30
N ASP A 66 -10.42 15.36 -12.54
CA ASP A 66 -10.73 16.05 -11.28
C ASP A 66 -11.15 15.14 -10.11
N HIS A 67 -11.05 13.80 -10.24
CA HIS A 67 -11.18 12.91 -9.09
C HIS A 67 -10.11 13.25 -8.04
N ARG A 68 -10.48 13.12 -6.79
CA ARG A 68 -9.54 13.18 -5.65
C ARG A 68 -9.19 11.74 -5.26
N CYS A 69 -7.91 11.41 -5.35
CA CYS A 69 -7.38 10.09 -5.04
C CYS A 69 -6.43 10.16 -3.85
N LEU A 70 -6.67 9.33 -2.84
CA LEU A 70 -5.75 9.11 -1.72
C LEU A 70 -4.95 7.84 -1.95
N ASP A 71 -3.63 7.95 -1.90
CA ASP A 71 -2.72 6.81 -1.90
C ASP A 71 -2.24 6.56 -0.45
N ILE A 72 -2.60 5.40 0.09
CA ILE A 72 -2.31 4.98 1.46
C ILE A 72 -1.07 4.09 1.41
N GLY A 73 -0.03 4.46 2.17
CA GLY A 73 1.27 3.80 2.07
C GLY A 73 1.94 4.08 0.74
N CYS A 74 1.89 5.33 0.28
CA CYS A 74 2.29 5.71 -1.08
C CYS A 74 3.79 5.52 -1.37
N GLY A 75 4.64 5.36 -0.34
CA GLY A 75 6.09 5.26 -0.51
C GLY A 75 6.61 6.40 -1.40
N VAL A 76 7.48 6.05 -2.35
CA VAL A 76 7.98 6.97 -3.38
C VAL A 76 7.31 6.77 -4.75
N SER A 77 6.30 5.91 -4.82
CA SER A 77 5.64 5.51 -6.08
C SER A 77 5.00 6.66 -6.84
N PHE A 78 4.61 7.73 -6.15
CA PHE A 78 4.16 8.97 -6.79
C PHE A 78 5.12 9.54 -7.84
N LEU A 79 6.41 9.25 -7.71
CA LEU A 79 7.41 9.77 -8.64
C LEU A 79 7.36 9.07 -10.00
N ILE A 80 6.85 7.85 -10.03
CA ILE A 80 6.83 6.99 -11.22
C ILE A 80 5.44 6.84 -11.83
N TYR A 81 4.37 7.11 -11.08
CA TYR A 81 3.01 7.00 -11.61
C TYR A 81 2.73 8.06 -12.67
N PRO A 82 2.04 7.72 -13.77
CA PRO A 82 1.59 8.67 -14.79
C PRO A 82 0.32 9.44 -14.35
N TRP A 83 0.24 9.84 -13.08
CA TRP A 83 -0.94 10.47 -12.49
C TRP A 83 -1.35 11.80 -13.15
N ARG A 84 -0.41 12.46 -13.86
CA ARG A 84 -0.72 13.64 -14.67
C ARG A 84 -1.62 13.29 -15.85
N ASP A 85 -1.39 12.13 -16.47
CA ASP A 85 -2.18 11.66 -17.60
C ASP A 85 -3.58 11.26 -17.16
N TRP A 86 -3.72 10.84 -15.90
CA TRP A 86 -5.02 10.54 -15.31
C TRP A 86 -5.83 11.79 -14.97
N SER A 87 -5.22 12.98 -14.94
CA SER A 87 -5.86 14.27 -14.61
C SER A 87 -6.60 14.24 -13.26
N VAL A 88 -6.06 13.55 -12.28
CA VAL A 88 -6.63 13.42 -10.93
C VAL A 88 -5.80 14.18 -9.90
N PHE A 89 -6.45 14.58 -8.81
CA PHE A 89 -5.77 15.18 -7.66
C PHE A 89 -5.26 14.09 -6.75
N PHE A 90 -3.95 13.98 -6.59
CA PHE A 90 -3.29 12.98 -5.75
C PHE A 90 -2.92 13.51 -4.38
N TYR A 91 -3.36 12.80 -3.36
CA TYR A 91 -3.05 12.97 -1.95
C TYR A 91 -2.37 11.69 -1.48
N GLY A 92 -1.43 11.78 -0.55
CA GLY A 92 -0.76 10.61 0.01
C GLY A 92 -0.76 10.60 1.53
N GLN A 93 -0.66 9.41 2.10
CA GLN A 93 -0.30 9.20 3.49
C GLN A 93 0.77 8.13 3.57
N GLU A 94 1.80 8.37 4.39
CA GLU A 94 2.99 7.54 4.47
C GLU A 94 3.52 7.48 5.90
N ILE A 95 4.00 6.32 6.36
CA ILE A 95 4.63 6.17 7.67
C ILE A 95 6.09 6.64 7.68
N SER A 96 6.79 6.51 6.54
CA SER A 96 8.17 6.97 6.39
C SER A 96 8.25 8.49 6.22
N SER A 97 8.94 9.15 7.14
CA SER A 97 9.26 10.57 6.98
C SER A 97 10.25 10.81 5.84
N VAL A 98 11.11 9.85 5.55
CA VAL A 98 12.07 9.91 4.43
C VAL A 98 11.34 9.98 3.09
N ALA A 99 10.41 9.05 2.85
CA ALA A 99 9.60 9.04 1.64
C ALA A 99 8.71 10.28 1.55
N ARG A 100 8.01 10.65 2.62
CA ARG A 100 7.17 11.85 2.66
C ARG A 100 7.97 13.11 2.30
N ASP A 101 9.15 13.31 2.88
CA ASP A 101 9.97 14.51 2.66
C ASP A 101 10.57 14.53 1.24
N ALA A 102 10.98 13.36 0.74
CA ALA A 102 11.42 13.22 -0.64
C ALA A 102 10.31 13.60 -1.64
N LEU A 103 9.08 13.14 -1.41
CA LEU A 103 7.94 13.48 -2.26
C LEU A 103 7.55 14.95 -2.15
N ASN A 104 7.44 15.49 -0.94
CA ASN A 104 7.01 16.88 -0.73
C ASN A 104 8.03 17.89 -1.25
N SER A 105 9.33 17.59 -1.16
CA SER A 105 10.38 18.43 -1.74
C SER A 105 10.34 18.44 -3.28
N ARG A 106 10.01 17.31 -3.90
CA ARG A 106 9.87 17.18 -5.36
C ARG A 106 8.50 17.60 -5.88
N GLY A 107 7.48 17.59 -5.02
CA GLY A 107 6.11 17.96 -5.40
C GLY A 107 6.02 19.34 -6.03
N SER A 108 6.80 20.31 -5.54
CA SER A 108 6.89 21.65 -6.14
C SER A 108 7.57 21.64 -7.51
N GLN A 109 8.55 20.77 -7.73
CA GLN A 109 9.26 20.60 -9.01
C GLN A 109 8.41 19.84 -10.04
N LEU A 110 7.59 18.92 -9.58
CA LEU A 110 6.60 18.24 -10.41
C LEU A 110 5.56 19.23 -10.95
N ASN A 111 5.58 20.45 -10.45
CA ASN A 111 4.77 21.62 -10.82
C ASN A 111 3.34 21.22 -11.16
N SER A 112 2.72 20.57 -10.23
CA SER A 112 1.45 20.00 -10.55
C SER A 112 0.38 20.54 -9.62
N LYS A 113 -0.59 21.21 -10.22
CA LYS A 113 -1.85 21.51 -9.53
C LYS A 113 -2.53 20.23 -9.03
N LEU A 114 -2.14 19.08 -9.56
CA LEU A 114 -2.70 17.77 -9.24
C LEU A 114 -2.05 17.14 -7.99
N TYR A 115 -0.78 17.41 -7.70
CA TYR A 115 -0.14 16.92 -6.48
C TYR A 115 -0.57 17.74 -5.26
N LYS A 116 -1.11 17.11 -4.23
CA LYS A 116 -1.69 17.76 -3.04
C LYS A 116 -0.88 17.50 -1.76
N GLY A 117 0.24 16.81 -1.87
CA GLY A 117 1.13 16.52 -0.77
C GLY A 117 0.88 15.18 -0.09
N VAL A 118 1.83 14.79 0.76
CA VAL A 118 1.81 13.57 1.56
C VAL A 118 1.82 13.93 3.03
N LYS A 119 0.90 13.34 3.81
CA LYS A 119 0.85 13.44 5.27
C LYS A 119 1.58 12.27 5.91
N LEU A 120 2.18 12.51 7.07
CA LEU A 120 2.77 11.45 7.87
C LEU A 120 1.69 10.80 8.73
N GLY A 121 1.59 9.47 8.67
CA GLY A 121 0.63 8.71 9.46
C GLY A 121 0.45 7.27 8.98
N ALA A 122 -0.10 6.44 9.85
CA ALA A 122 -0.39 5.05 9.56
C ALA A 122 -1.75 4.89 8.86
N ALA A 123 -1.93 3.76 8.16
CA ALA A 123 -3.11 3.50 7.36
C ALA A 123 -4.41 3.33 8.16
N HIS A 124 -4.31 2.98 9.45
CA HIS A 124 -5.44 2.83 10.37
C HIS A 124 -5.90 4.15 11.03
N ASP A 125 -5.24 5.26 10.72
CA ASP A 125 -5.55 6.60 11.25
C ASP A 125 -5.26 7.65 10.17
N LEU A 126 -6.16 7.77 9.20
CA LEU A 126 -6.01 8.65 8.06
C LEU A 126 -6.24 10.11 8.46
N LYS A 127 -5.25 10.96 8.19
CA LYS A 127 -5.25 12.37 8.55
C LYS A 127 -6.07 13.24 7.58
N TYR A 128 -7.21 12.73 7.14
CA TYR A 128 -8.12 13.34 6.18
C TYR A 128 -9.55 13.32 6.70
N ASP A 129 -10.35 14.28 6.25
CA ASP A 129 -11.76 14.41 6.62
C ASP A 129 -12.61 13.32 5.94
N ASP A 130 -13.80 13.10 6.47
CA ASP A 130 -14.77 12.14 5.97
C ASP A 130 -15.27 12.53 4.56
N GLY A 131 -15.49 11.55 3.73
CA GLY A 131 -16.21 11.70 2.47
C GLY A 131 -15.58 12.63 1.43
N ILE A 132 -14.25 12.77 1.40
CA ILE A 132 -13.59 13.71 0.49
C ILE A 132 -12.99 13.09 -0.76
N PHE A 133 -12.78 11.77 -0.79
CA PHE A 133 -12.11 11.09 -1.89
C PHE A 133 -13.07 10.34 -2.81
N ASP A 134 -12.82 10.43 -4.11
CA ASP A 134 -13.51 9.63 -5.12
C ASP A 134 -12.87 8.24 -5.26
N ARG A 135 -11.56 8.18 -4.99
CA ARG A 135 -10.73 6.97 -5.06
C ARG A 135 -9.78 6.94 -3.88
N SER A 136 -9.59 5.75 -3.33
CA SER A 136 -8.46 5.47 -2.43
C SER A 136 -7.74 4.23 -2.93
N ILE A 137 -6.44 4.21 -2.84
CA ILE A 137 -5.60 3.09 -3.24
C ILE A 137 -4.66 2.71 -2.10
N ALA A 138 -4.35 1.43 -1.99
CA ALA A 138 -3.40 0.90 -1.03
C ALA A 138 -2.75 -0.36 -1.62
N THR A 139 -1.54 -0.24 -2.14
CA THR A 139 -0.87 -1.34 -2.82
C THR A 139 0.51 -1.60 -2.24
N GLY A 140 0.90 -2.89 -2.20
CA GLY A 140 2.23 -3.31 -1.81
C GLY A 140 2.50 -3.36 -0.32
N PHE A 141 1.50 -3.17 0.56
CA PHE A 141 1.74 -3.24 1.99
C PHE A 141 0.78 -4.15 2.79
N SER A 142 -0.21 -4.73 2.14
CA SER A 142 -1.23 -5.54 2.84
C SER A 142 -0.65 -6.70 3.63
N CYS A 143 0.38 -7.30 3.11
CA CYS A 143 1.05 -8.45 3.65
C CYS A 143 1.83 -8.22 4.95
N TYR A 144 2.13 -6.97 5.27
CA TYR A 144 2.87 -6.64 6.50
C TYR A 144 2.00 -6.54 7.74
N PHE A 145 0.70 -6.73 7.60
CA PHE A 145 -0.25 -6.60 8.70
C PHE A 145 -1.30 -7.71 8.71
N PRO A 146 -1.70 -8.20 9.90
CA PRO A 146 -2.78 -9.18 10.01
C PRO A 146 -4.15 -8.56 9.73
N LEU A 147 -5.18 -9.41 9.59
CA LEU A 147 -6.55 -8.98 9.27
C LEU A 147 -7.16 -7.98 10.25
N ASP A 148 -6.81 -8.07 11.54
CA ASP A 148 -7.33 -7.13 12.54
C ASP A 148 -6.87 -5.68 12.26
N TYR A 149 -5.65 -5.50 11.78
CA TYR A 149 -5.18 -4.20 11.31
C TYR A 149 -5.92 -3.78 10.03
N TRP A 150 -6.11 -4.71 9.10
CA TRP A 150 -6.81 -4.45 7.85
C TRP A 150 -8.27 -4.08 8.05
N ARG A 151 -8.90 -4.58 9.10
CA ARG A 151 -10.23 -4.12 9.52
C ARG A 151 -10.26 -2.60 9.75
N LEU A 152 -9.25 -2.07 10.45
CA LEU A 152 -9.14 -0.64 10.69
C LEU A 152 -8.85 0.14 9.41
N VAL A 153 -7.98 -0.37 8.55
CA VAL A 153 -7.67 0.25 7.24
C VAL A 153 -8.91 0.34 6.36
N LEU A 154 -9.70 -0.73 6.28
CA LEU A 154 -10.95 -0.75 5.52
C LEU A 154 -11.99 0.23 6.07
N LEU A 155 -12.11 0.35 7.39
CA LEU A 155 -13.00 1.31 8.03
C LEU A 155 -12.55 2.76 7.77
N GLU A 156 -11.26 3.04 7.83
CA GLU A 156 -10.71 4.36 7.49
C GLU A 156 -10.89 4.69 6.01
N ALA A 157 -10.62 3.72 5.11
CA ALA A 157 -10.89 3.90 3.69
C ALA A 157 -12.38 4.20 3.42
N LYS A 158 -13.30 3.47 4.08
CA LYS A 158 -14.73 3.75 4.04
C LYS A 158 -15.06 5.16 4.53
N ARG A 159 -14.46 5.61 5.63
CA ARG A 159 -14.71 6.93 6.23
C ARG A 159 -14.31 8.07 5.29
N VAL A 160 -13.15 7.99 4.68
CA VAL A 160 -12.63 9.09 3.85
C VAL A 160 -13.20 9.10 2.42
N LEU A 161 -13.81 8.00 1.97
CA LEU A 161 -14.42 7.91 0.65
C LEU A 161 -15.80 8.56 0.63
N LYS A 162 -16.12 9.19 -0.51
CA LYS A 162 -17.48 9.62 -0.83
C LYS A 162 -18.41 8.41 -0.95
N PRO A 163 -19.75 8.61 -0.90
CA PRO A 163 -20.71 7.51 -1.07
C PRO A 163 -20.49 6.67 -2.34
N ASP A 164 -20.09 7.31 -3.45
CA ASP A 164 -19.78 6.64 -4.73
C ASP A 164 -18.29 6.33 -4.89
N GLY A 165 -17.52 6.53 -3.85
CA GLY A 165 -16.08 6.28 -3.84
C GLY A 165 -15.74 4.80 -3.90
N VAL A 166 -14.57 4.48 -4.42
CA VAL A 166 -14.08 3.10 -4.43
C VAL A 166 -12.68 3.01 -3.85
N PHE A 167 -12.44 1.93 -3.15
CA PHE A 167 -11.14 1.54 -2.63
C PHE A 167 -10.52 0.47 -3.51
N ILE A 168 -9.28 0.65 -3.90
CA ILE A 168 -8.50 -0.32 -4.65
C ILE A 168 -7.30 -0.70 -3.78
N PHE A 169 -7.16 -1.97 -3.48
CA PHE A 169 -6.02 -2.46 -2.72
C PHE A 169 -5.60 -3.84 -3.24
N ASP A 170 -4.42 -4.27 -2.86
CA ASP A 170 -3.94 -5.60 -3.13
C ASP A 170 -3.75 -6.43 -1.86
N SER A 171 -3.80 -7.73 -2.01
CA SER A 171 -3.40 -8.71 -1.01
C SER A 171 -2.54 -9.77 -1.68
N ILE A 172 -1.54 -10.29 -0.97
CA ILE A 172 -0.79 -11.44 -1.48
C ILE A 172 -1.77 -12.60 -1.70
N ASP A 173 -1.58 -13.27 -2.83
CA ASP A 173 -2.17 -14.59 -3.06
C ASP A 173 -1.23 -15.66 -2.49
N PRO A 174 -1.58 -16.32 -1.37
CA PRO A 174 -0.73 -17.36 -0.79
C PRO A 174 -0.50 -18.55 -1.72
N ALA A 175 -1.34 -18.72 -2.76
CA ALA A 175 -1.20 -19.78 -3.75
C ALA A 175 -0.21 -19.42 -4.87
N SER A 176 0.32 -18.19 -4.88
CA SER A 176 1.37 -17.79 -5.83
C SER A 176 2.64 -18.60 -5.59
N GLU A 177 3.26 -19.08 -6.66
CA GLU A 177 4.52 -19.85 -6.60
C GLU A 177 5.68 -19.09 -5.96
N ILE A 178 5.62 -17.76 -5.92
CA ILE A 178 6.66 -16.92 -5.34
C ILE A 178 6.32 -16.40 -3.95
N ALA A 179 5.11 -16.64 -3.44
CA ALA A 179 4.63 -16.03 -2.18
C ALA A 179 5.50 -16.40 -0.97
N GLU A 180 5.83 -17.68 -0.82
CA GLU A 180 6.66 -18.15 0.29
C GLU A 180 8.09 -17.59 0.21
N ASN A 181 8.69 -17.65 -0.97
CA ASN A 181 10.06 -17.12 -1.18
C ASN A 181 10.10 -15.60 -0.96
N TRP A 182 9.03 -14.90 -1.36
CA TRP A 182 8.91 -13.47 -1.11
C TRP A 182 8.79 -13.16 0.39
N ALA A 183 7.99 -13.94 1.13
CA ALA A 183 7.86 -13.81 2.58
C ALA A 183 9.21 -14.04 3.29
N ILE A 184 9.96 -15.05 2.86
CA ILE A 184 11.30 -15.33 3.40
C ILE A 184 12.27 -14.16 3.12
N LEU A 185 12.24 -13.60 1.92
CA LEU A 185 13.07 -12.44 1.58
C LEU A 185 12.74 -11.23 2.48
N GLU A 186 11.48 -10.91 2.68
CA GLU A 186 11.06 -9.80 3.54
C GLU A 186 11.44 -10.03 5.01
N MET A 187 11.40 -11.27 5.50
CA MET A 187 11.91 -11.61 6.83
C MET A 187 13.41 -11.31 6.97
N TYR A 188 14.21 -11.63 5.96
CA TYR A 188 15.62 -11.25 5.93
C TYR A 188 15.83 -9.75 5.85
N LEU A 189 14.91 -9.02 5.23
CA LEU A 189 14.92 -7.55 5.20
C LEU A 189 14.42 -6.92 6.51
N GLY A 190 13.97 -7.73 7.48
CA GLY A 190 13.66 -7.31 8.85
C GLY A 190 12.17 -7.11 9.14
N VAL A 191 11.27 -7.60 8.29
CA VAL A 191 9.82 -7.50 8.53
C VAL A 191 9.11 -8.84 8.36
N GLU A 192 8.08 -9.05 9.18
CA GLU A 192 7.20 -10.20 9.10
C GLU A 192 6.16 -10.01 7.99
N VAL A 193 5.82 -11.11 7.32
CA VAL A 193 4.80 -11.17 6.27
C VAL A 193 3.68 -12.13 6.66
N PHE A 194 2.46 -11.68 6.49
CA PHE A 194 1.24 -12.45 6.74
C PHE A 194 0.68 -12.95 5.39
N LEU A 195 0.78 -14.26 5.17
CA LEU A 195 0.19 -14.92 4.00
C LEU A 195 -1.27 -15.27 4.29
N THR A 196 -2.12 -14.27 4.34
CA THR A 196 -3.54 -14.42 4.67
C THR A 196 -4.31 -14.99 3.50
N PRO A 197 -5.12 -16.06 3.68
CA PRO A 197 -5.97 -16.60 2.63
C PRO A 197 -6.90 -15.54 2.04
N LEU A 198 -7.01 -15.48 0.70
CA LEU A 198 -7.85 -14.49 0.01
C LEU A 198 -9.31 -14.53 0.47
N GLN A 199 -9.83 -15.71 0.85
CA GLN A 199 -11.19 -15.85 1.35
C GLN A 199 -11.41 -15.10 2.67
N GLU A 200 -10.40 -15.02 3.52
CA GLU A 200 -10.48 -14.26 4.78
C GLU A 200 -10.56 -12.76 4.50
N PHE A 201 -9.84 -12.25 3.51
CA PHE A 201 -10.02 -10.87 3.04
C PHE A 201 -11.42 -10.63 2.48
N ASN A 202 -11.96 -11.57 1.69
CA ASN A 202 -13.32 -11.46 1.16
C ASN A 202 -14.35 -11.34 2.32
N ASN A 203 -14.22 -12.22 3.31
CA ASN A 203 -15.10 -12.19 4.48
C ASN A 203 -14.97 -10.87 5.26
N LEU A 204 -13.74 -10.40 5.48
CA LEU A 204 -13.49 -9.14 6.18
C LEU A 204 -14.10 -7.94 5.43
N ILE A 205 -13.98 -7.89 4.10
CA ILE A 205 -14.59 -6.84 3.29
C ILE A 205 -16.10 -6.81 3.51
N GLU A 206 -16.77 -7.98 3.47
CA GLU A 206 -18.21 -8.08 3.71
C GLU A 206 -18.60 -7.65 5.14
N GLU A 207 -17.84 -8.08 6.15
CA GLU A 207 -18.07 -7.73 7.55
C GLU A 207 -18.05 -6.21 7.83
N VAL A 208 -17.20 -5.45 7.14
CA VAL A 208 -17.12 -4.00 7.28
C VAL A 208 -18.15 -3.26 6.39
N GLY A 209 -19.02 -4.01 5.71
CA GLY A 209 -20.04 -3.46 4.81
C GLY A 209 -19.48 -3.06 3.45
N GLY A 210 -18.38 -3.67 3.04
CA GLY A 210 -17.82 -3.51 1.70
C GLY A 210 -18.44 -4.49 0.72
N LYS A 211 -18.44 -4.12 -0.56
CA LYS A 211 -18.84 -4.96 -1.69
C LYS A 211 -17.71 -5.02 -2.69
N ILE A 212 -17.24 -6.23 -2.99
CA ILE A 212 -16.24 -6.47 -4.03
C ILE A 212 -16.93 -6.26 -5.39
N LEU A 213 -16.47 -5.25 -6.13
CA LEU A 213 -16.97 -4.93 -7.47
C LEU A 213 -16.24 -5.72 -8.56
N SER A 214 -14.95 -5.92 -8.38
CA SER A 214 -14.10 -6.72 -9.26
C SER A 214 -12.79 -7.06 -8.58
N THR A 215 -12.16 -8.11 -9.07
CA THR A 215 -10.82 -8.54 -8.67
C THR A 215 -9.95 -8.74 -9.90
N ARG A 216 -8.63 -8.73 -9.72
CA ARG A 216 -7.67 -9.04 -10.76
C ARG A 216 -6.45 -9.73 -10.14
N SER A 217 -6.13 -10.92 -10.62
CA SER A 217 -4.94 -11.65 -10.21
C SER A 217 -3.71 -11.12 -10.91
N GLY A 218 -2.63 -10.95 -10.14
CA GLY A 218 -1.28 -10.66 -10.62
C GLY A 218 -0.34 -11.85 -10.38
N GLU A 219 0.95 -11.63 -10.49
CA GLU A 219 1.98 -12.66 -10.23
C GLU A 219 2.04 -13.04 -8.75
N LEU A 220 1.97 -12.05 -7.85
CA LEU A 220 2.03 -12.23 -6.40
C LEU A 220 0.76 -11.74 -5.71
N PHE A 221 0.17 -10.66 -6.22
CA PHE A 221 -0.94 -9.98 -5.58
C PHE A 221 -2.27 -10.20 -6.31
N GLN A 222 -3.32 -10.37 -5.53
CA GLN A 222 -4.70 -10.22 -5.95
C GLN A 222 -5.14 -8.78 -5.72
N LEU A 223 -5.51 -8.06 -6.77
CA LEU A 223 -6.13 -6.74 -6.66
C LEU A 223 -7.62 -6.84 -6.37
N TYR A 224 -8.10 -5.93 -5.54
CA TYR A 224 -9.50 -5.74 -5.20
C TYR A 224 -9.97 -4.35 -5.56
N LYS A 225 -11.20 -4.25 -6.05
CA LYS A 225 -11.96 -3.02 -6.16
C LYS A 225 -13.20 -3.15 -5.29
N VAL A 226 -13.32 -2.30 -4.29
CA VAL A 226 -14.36 -2.35 -3.26
C VAL A 226 -15.14 -1.03 -3.22
N SER A 227 -16.46 -1.12 -3.09
CA SER A 227 -17.31 0.01 -2.69
C SER A 227 -17.85 -0.23 -1.28
N PHE A 228 -18.18 0.86 -0.59
CA PHE A 228 -18.84 0.80 0.71
C PHE A 228 -20.21 1.45 0.58
N THR A 229 -21.23 0.77 1.05
CA THR A 229 -22.60 1.27 1.12
C THR A 229 -22.91 1.88 2.48
#